data_37509ec4b4db21683bf3d3f06b95532a
#
_entry.id   37509ec4b4db21683bf3d3f06b95532a
#
_cell.length_a   1.000
_cell.length_b   1.000
_cell.length_c   1.000
_cell.angle_alpha   90.00
_cell.angle_beta   90.00
_cell.angle_gamma   90.00
#
_symmetry.space_group_name_H-M   'P 1'
#
loop_
_entity.id
_entity.type
_entity.pdbx_description
1 polymer ?
#
loop_
_entity_poly.entity_id
_entity_poly.type
_entity_poly.pdbx_seq_one_letter_code
_entity_poly.pdbx_strand_id
1 'polypeptide(L)'
;MSSIRERNKELILRAASEEFAEKGFAAAKTSDIAERAGLPKPNVYYYFKSKENLYREVLESIVEPLLEASAPFNQPGHPAEVLRAYIRTKIRISREHACASKVFASEIMHGAPHLSAERTEQLNAQAAHNIACIQSWIDQGLMAKVDPNHLLFSIWAATQTYADFDWQISAVTGKAKLDDADYEAAAETIIRLVIKGCEVQEPV
;
A
#
# COMPACT_ATOMS: atom_id res chain seq x y z
N MET A 1 -25.04 -8.44 7.36
CA MET A 1 -24.29 -9.52 8.01
C MET A 1 -23.56 -10.30 6.94
N SER A 2 -22.22 -10.38 7.00
CA SER A 2 -21.42 -11.18 6.08
C SER A 2 -21.82 -12.66 6.19
N SER A 3 -21.94 -13.35 5.08
CA SER A 3 -22.27 -14.78 5.07
C SER A 3 -21.10 -15.59 5.67
N ILE A 4 -21.35 -16.80 6.19
CA ILE A 4 -20.28 -17.70 6.68
C ILE A 4 -19.22 -17.91 5.59
N ARG A 5 -19.63 -17.94 4.34
CA ARG A 5 -18.76 -18.08 3.18
C ARG A 5 -17.80 -16.89 3.02
N GLU A 6 -18.32 -15.68 3.10
CA GLU A 6 -17.53 -14.44 3.02
C GLU A 6 -16.53 -14.36 4.17
N ARG A 7 -17.01 -14.61 5.41
CA ARG A 7 -16.16 -14.64 6.59
C ARG A 7 -15.00 -15.64 6.46
N ASN A 8 -15.26 -16.85 5.98
CA ASN A 8 -14.21 -17.85 5.79
C ASN A 8 -13.21 -17.41 4.70
N LYS A 9 -13.70 -16.81 3.59
CA LYS A 9 -12.85 -16.26 2.54
C LYS A 9 -11.92 -15.18 3.10
N GLU A 10 -12.43 -14.26 3.91
CA GLU A 10 -11.65 -13.19 4.57
C GLU A 10 -10.60 -13.74 5.54
N LEU A 11 -10.97 -14.74 6.36
CA LEU A 11 -10.02 -15.39 7.28
C LEU A 11 -8.85 -16.04 6.54
N ILE A 12 -9.14 -16.76 5.45
CA ILE A 12 -8.08 -17.38 4.64
C ILE A 12 -7.21 -16.32 3.97
N LEU A 13 -7.81 -15.25 3.42
CA LEU A 13 -7.08 -14.19 2.73
C LEU A 13 -6.13 -13.46 3.69
N ARG A 14 -6.59 -13.16 4.91
CA ARG A 14 -5.77 -12.56 5.96
C ARG A 14 -4.60 -13.47 6.35
N ALA A 15 -4.89 -14.74 6.64
CA ALA A 15 -3.86 -15.73 6.99
C ALA A 15 -2.84 -15.92 5.87
N ALA A 16 -3.30 -15.87 4.60
CA ALA A 16 -2.44 -15.94 3.43
C ALA A 16 -1.52 -14.71 3.31
N SER A 17 -2.06 -13.51 3.55
CA SER A 17 -1.27 -12.27 3.55
C SER A 17 -0.14 -12.34 4.58
N GLU A 18 -0.43 -12.83 5.79
CA GLU A 18 0.56 -13.01 6.86
C GLU A 18 1.62 -14.04 6.46
N GLU A 19 1.21 -15.21 5.99
CA GLU A 19 2.11 -16.30 5.60
C GLU A 19 3.01 -15.93 4.42
N PHE A 20 2.45 -15.27 3.39
CA PHE A 20 3.24 -14.81 2.25
C PHE A 20 4.18 -13.66 2.61
N ALA A 21 3.80 -12.77 3.51
CA ALA A 21 4.66 -11.70 4.00
C ALA A 21 5.85 -12.23 4.80
N GLU A 22 5.66 -13.30 5.57
CA GLU A 22 6.71 -13.91 6.38
C GLU A 22 7.66 -14.81 5.57
N LYS A 23 7.12 -15.65 4.68
CA LYS A 23 7.88 -16.73 4.03
C LYS A 23 8.10 -16.51 2.53
N GLY A 24 7.43 -15.54 1.93
CA GLY A 24 7.38 -15.36 0.49
C GLY A 24 6.51 -16.40 -0.22
N PHE A 25 6.23 -16.18 -1.50
CA PHE A 25 5.38 -17.05 -2.29
C PHE A 25 5.90 -18.50 -2.35
N ALA A 26 7.20 -18.69 -2.61
CA ALA A 26 7.77 -20.03 -2.85
C ALA A 26 7.68 -20.93 -1.61
N ALA A 27 8.05 -20.41 -0.43
CA ALA A 27 8.15 -21.20 0.80
C ALA A 27 6.83 -21.34 1.56
N ALA A 28 5.86 -20.44 1.37
CA ALA A 28 4.55 -20.49 2.01
C ALA A 28 3.79 -21.76 1.63
N LYS A 29 3.11 -22.37 2.63
CA LYS A 29 2.34 -23.61 2.45
C LYS A 29 0.87 -23.36 2.72
N THR A 30 -0.01 -23.91 1.88
CA THR A 30 -1.46 -23.84 2.06
C THR A 30 -1.95 -24.54 3.33
N SER A 31 -1.17 -25.50 3.88
CA SER A 31 -1.42 -26.12 5.18
C SER A 31 -1.28 -25.10 6.31
N ASP A 32 -0.21 -24.32 6.28
CA ASP A 32 0.11 -23.34 7.32
C ASP A 32 -0.88 -22.18 7.27
N ILE A 33 -1.30 -21.76 6.06
CA ILE A 33 -2.38 -20.79 5.85
C ILE A 33 -3.70 -21.28 6.46
N ALA A 34 -4.07 -22.54 6.21
CA ALA A 34 -5.31 -23.13 6.74
C ALA A 34 -5.28 -23.19 8.28
N GLU A 35 -4.16 -23.61 8.87
CA GLU A 35 -3.95 -23.64 10.31
C GLU A 35 -4.07 -22.24 10.93
N ARG A 36 -3.39 -21.25 10.34
CA ARG A 36 -3.46 -19.83 10.77
C ARG A 36 -4.88 -19.26 10.65
N ALA A 37 -5.63 -19.66 9.63
CA ALA A 37 -7.03 -19.27 9.45
C ALA A 37 -8.00 -19.98 10.41
N GLY A 38 -7.56 -21.03 11.12
CA GLY A 38 -8.42 -21.87 11.96
C GLY A 38 -9.43 -22.69 11.15
N LEU A 39 -9.10 -23.06 9.91
CA LEU A 39 -9.99 -23.74 8.97
C LEU A 39 -9.33 -25.02 8.41
N PRO A 40 -10.12 -26.05 8.06
CA PRO A 40 -9.60 -27.24 7.39
C PRO A 40 -8.91 -26.89 6.06
N LYS A 41 -7.77 -27.53 5.76
CA LYS A 41 -7.03 -27.31 4.50
C LYS A 41 -7.87 -27.40 3.22
N PRO A 42 -8.85 -28.31 3.09
CA PRO A 42 -9.73 -28.35 1.92
C PRO A 42 -10.48 -27.03 1.65
N ASN A 43 -10.76 -26.23 2.68
CA ASN A 43 -11.44 -24.95 2.53
C ASN A 43 -10.58 -23.96 1.71
N VAL A 44 -9.27 -23.97 1.87
CA VAL A 44 -8.36 -23.12 1.07
C VAL A 44 -8.54 -23.41 -0.42
N TYR A 45 -8.53 -24.68 -0.80
CA TYR A 45 -8.74 -25.09 -2.20
C TYR A 45 -10.17 -24.91 -2.69
N TYR A 46 -11.15 -25.04 -1.80
CA TYR A 46 -12.54 -24.77 -2.14
C TYR A 46 -12.75 -23.30 -2.54
N TYR A 47 -12.16 -22.34 -1.79
CA TYR A 47 -12.35 -20.92 -2.04
C TYR A 47 -11.43 -20.38 -3.14
N PHE A 48 -10.17 -20.82 -3.19
CA PHE A 48 -9.13 -20.17 -4.00
C PHE A 48 -8.53 -21.06 -5.09
N LYS A 49 -8.88 -22.34 -5.16
CA LYS A 49 -8.47 -23.33 -6.18
C LYS A 49 -6.97 -23.69 -6.14
N SER A 50 -6.05 -22.72 -6.06
CA SER A 50 -4.61 -22.95 -6.01
C SER A 50 -3.92 -21.91 -5.11
N LYS A 51 -2.66 -22.17 -4.78
CA LYS A 51 -1.81 -21.21 -4.04
C LYS A 51 -1.57 -19.94 -4.86
N GLU A 52 -1.40 -20.08 -6.16
CA GLU A 52 -1.19 -18.96 -7.10
C GLU A 52 -2.41 -18.05 -7.13
N ASN A 53 -3.62 -18.62 -7.21
CA ASN A 53 -4.85 -17.82 -7.19
C ASN A 53 -5.04 -17.12 -5.83
N LEU A 54 -4.72 -17.80 -4.73
CA LEU A 54 -4.77 -17.18 -3.40
C LEU A 54 -3.76 -16.02 -3.29
N TYR A 55 -2.56 -16.18 -3.84
CA TYR A 55 -1.55 -15.13 -3.88
C TYR A 55 -2.01 -13.92 -4.71
N ARG A 56 -2.62 -14.17 -5.88
CA ARG A 56 -3.22 -13.10 -6.70
C ARG A 56 -4.34 -12.37 -5.96
N GLU A 57 -5.21 -13.07 -5.23
CA GLU A 57 -6.25 -12.44 -4.42
C GLU A 57 -5.65 -11.58 -3.27
N VAL A 58 -4.50 -11.97 -2.71
CA VAL A 58 -3.77 -11.11 -1.77
C VAL A 58 -3.25 -9.84 -2.47
N LEU A 59 -2.68 -9.96 -3.66
CA LEU A 59 -2.25 -8.79 -4.44
C LEU A 59 -3.45 -7.89 -4.81
N GLU A 60 -4.57 -8.45 -5.25
CA GLU A 60 -5.79 -7.69 -5.54
C GLU A 60 -6.30 -6.91 -4.32
N SER A 61 -6.21 -7.50 -3.13
CA SER A 61 -6.67 -6.86 -1.88
C SER A 61 -5.91 -5.59 -1.51
N ILE A 62 -4.72 -5.36 -2.06
CA ILE A 62 -3.91 -4.17 -1.82
C ILE A 62 -3.86 -3.22 -3.03
N VAL A 63 -4.01 -3.73 -4.25
CA VAL A 63 -3.99 -2.89 -5.46
C VAL A 63 -5.14 -1.89 -5.44
N GLU A 64 -6.35 -2.32 -5.07
CA GLU A 64 -7.51 -1.42 -4.99
C GLU A 64 -7.31 -0.27 -3.99
N PRO A 65 -6.92 -0.50 -2.71
CA PRO A 65 -6.55 0.57 -1.80
C PRO A 65 -5.45 1.51 -2.32
N LEU A 66 -4.46 0.98 -3.07
CA LEU A 66 -3.39 1.79 -3.66
C LEU A 66 -3.91 2.72 -4.77
N LEU A 67 -4.83 2.24 -5.60
CA LEU A 67 -5.51 3.06 -6.62
C LEU A 67 -6.41 4.12 -5.97
N GLU A 68 -7.20 3.72 -4.95
CA GLU A 68 -8.06 4.63 -4.18
C GLU A 68 -7.27 5.72 -3.47
N ALA A 69 -6.04 5.44 -3.02
CA ALA A 69 -5.17 6.45 -2.42
C ALA A 69 -4.91 7.64 -3.35
N SER A 70 -4.93 7.42 -4.65
CA SER A 70 -4.74 8.47 -5.67
C SER A 70 -6.02 9.23 -6.03
N ALA A 71 -7.19 8.89 -5.46
CA ALA A 71 -8.46 9.57 -5.73
C ALA A 71 -8.40 11.11 -5.60
N PRO A 72 -7.63 11.70 -4.64
CA PRO A 72 -7.50 13.16 -4.55
C PRO A 72 -6.91 13.81 -5.81
N PHE A 73 -6.05 13.11 -6.57
CA PHE A 73 -5.50 13.61 -7.84
C PHE A 73 -6.53 13.67 -8.97
N ASN A 74 -7.61 12.89 -8.87
CA ASN A 74 -8.65 12.80 -9.90
C ASN A 74 -9.71 13.92 -9.77
N GLN A 75 -9.58 14.81 -8.78
CA GLN A 75 -10.52 15.90 -8.52
C GLN A 75 -9.79 17.24 -8.51
N PRO A 76 -10.47 18.33 -8.88
CA PRO A 76 -9.92 19.67 -8.68
C PRO A 76 -9.62 19.88 -7.19
N GLY A 77 -8.39 20.28 -6.88
CA GLY A 77 -7.98 20.49 -5.51
C GLY A 77 -6.67 21.27 -5.43
N HIS A 78 -6.44 21.92 -4.29
CA HIS A 78 -5.19 22.61 -4.03
C HIS A 78 -4.06 21.57 -3.81
N PRO A 79 -2.84 21.78 -4.39
CA PRO A 79 -1.73 20.81 -4.27
C PRO A 79 -1.46 20.37 -2.84
N ALA A 80 -1.47 21.30 -1.87
CA ALA A 80 -1.23 20.99 -0.47
C ALA A 80 -2.28 20.01 0.10
N GLU A 81 -3.55 20.18 -0.22
CA GLU A 81 -4.64 19.31 0.25
C GLU A 81 -4.56 17.92 -0.39
N VAL A 82 -4.31 17.87 -1.70
CA VAL A 82 -4.17 16.61 -2.44
C VAL A 82 -3.00 15.80 -1.91
N LEU A 83 -1.83 16.41 -1.75
CA LEU A 83 -0.64 15.72 -1.23
C LEU A 83 -0.81 15.27 0.22
N ARG A 84 -1.44 16.08 1.08
CA ARG A 84 -1.77 15.70 2.47
C ARG A 84 -2.70 14.47 2.50
N ALA A 85 -3.77 14.50 1.73
CA ALA A 85 -4.72 13.39 1.66
C ALA A 85 -4.07 12.10 1.13
N TYR A 86 -3.26 12.22 0.08
CA TYR A 86 -2.52 11.10 -0.49
C TYR A 86 -1.57 10.46 0.51
N ILE A 87 -0.70 11.25 1.17
CA ILE A 87 0.29 10.76 2.13
C ILE A 87 -0.40 10.10 3.33
N ARG A 88 -1.45 10.72 3.90
CA ARG A 88 -2.22 10.14 5.01
C ARG A 88 -2.83 8.78 4.62
N THR A 89 -3.42 8.70 3.41
CA THR A 89 -3.98 7.44 2.93
C THR A 89 -2.91 6.38 2.73
N LYS A 90 -1.73 6.73 2.19
CA LYS A 90 -0.61 5.81 2.05
C LYS A 90 -0.12 5.28 3.40
N ILE A 91 0.02 6.12 4.41
CA ILE A 91 0.38 5.71 5.78
C ILE A 91 -0.70 4.81 6.40
N ARG A 92 -1.99 5.14 6.20
CA ARG A 92 -3.09 4.30 6.65
C ARG A 92 -3.05 2.91 6.02
N ILE A 93 -2.78 2.81 4.71
CA ILE A 93 -2.61 1.53 4.01
C ILE A 93 -1.45 0.73 4.63
N SER A 94 -0.30 1.35 4.87
CA SER A 94 0.85 0.70 5.51
C SER A 94 0.54 0.19 6.92
N ARG A 95 -0.40 0.82 7.63
CA ARG A 95 -0.89 0.37 8.95
C ARG A 95 -1.93 -0.75 8.83
N GLU A 96 -2.97 -0.53 8.04
CA GLU A 96 -4.16 -1.40 8.01
C GLU A 96 -3.94 -2.65 7.15
N HIS A 97 -3.08 -2.56 6.14
CA HIS A 97 -2.80 -3.62 5.16
C HIS A 97 -1.31 -4.00 5.13
N ALA A 98 -0.60 -3.92 6.27
CA ALA A 98 0.84 -4.10 6.34
C ALA A 98 1.34 -5.38 5.64
N CYS A 99 0.74 -6.54 5.92
CA CYS A 99 1.15 -7.80 5.31
C CYS A 99 0.90 -7.84 3.80
N ALA A 100 -0.26 -7.42 3.33
CA ALA A 100 -0.58 -7.38 1.90
C ALA A 100 0.31 -6.35 1.16
N SER A 101 0.60 -5.21 1.80
CA SER A 101 1.52 -4.19 1.29
C SER A 101 2.96 -4.73 1.15
N LYS A 102 3.44 -5.49 2.14
CA LYS A 102 4.74 -6.18 2.11
C LYS A 102 4.80 -7.23 0.99
N VAL A 103 3.73 -8.01 0.80
CA VAL A 103 3.60 -8.97 -0.31
C VAL A 103 3.68 -8.25 -1.65
N PHE A 104 2.97 -7.13 -1.81
CA PHE A 104 3.00 -6.31 -3.02
C PHE A 104 4.40 -5.73 -3.28
N ALA A 105 5.06 -5.17 -2.28
CA ALA A 105 6.43 -4.66 -2.42
C ALA A 105 7.39 -5.76 -2.88
N SER A 106 7.29 -6.96 -2.28
CA SER A 106 8.08 -8.13 -2.70
C SER A 106 7.79 -8.53 -4.15
N GLU A 107 6.52 -8.53 -4.57
CA GLU A 107 6.11 -8.86 -5.93
C GLU A 107 6.74 -7.87 -6.94
N ILE A 108 6.68 -6.56 -6.66
CA ILE A 108 7.28 -5.52 -7.51
C ILE A 108 8.80 -5.67 -7.60
N MET A 109 9.49 -5.96 -6.49
CA MET A 109 10.94 -6.20 -6.49
C MET A 109 11.37 -7.38 -7.37
N HIS A 110 10.48 -8.35 -7.58
CA HIS A 110 10.72 -9.51 -8.44
C HIS A 110 10.18 -9.37 -9.87
N GLY A 111 9.76 -8.16 -10.27
CA GLY A 111 9.27 -7.88 -11.63
C GLY A 111 7.80 -8.19 -11.85
N ALA A 112 7.02 -8.33 -10.77
CA ALA A 112 5.57 -8.49 -10.76
C ALA A 112 5.02 -9.68 -11.58
N PRO A 113 5.58 -10.90 -11.47
CA PRO A 113 5.21 -12.04 -12.32
C PRO A 113 3.77 -12.54 -12.11
N HIS A 114 3.15 -12.26 -10.95
CA HIS A 114 1.79 -12.71 -10.64
C HIS A 114 0.75 -11.59 -10.73
N LEU A 115 1.17 -10.34 -10.91
CA LEU A 115 0.26 -9.22 -11.12
C LEU A 115 -0.32 -9.30 -12.54
N SER A 116 -1.62 -9.09 -12.71
CA SER A 116 -2.24 -9.11 -14.03
C SER A 116 -1.78 -7.93 -14.88
N ALA A 117 -1.74 -8.10 -16.22
CA ALA A 117 -1.41 -7.03 -17.14
C ALA A 117 -2.37 -5.83 -16.98
N GLU A 118 -3.66 -6.11 -16.76
CA GLU A 118 -4.68 -5.09 -16.53
C GLU A 118 -4.36 -4.24 -15.28
N ARG A 119 -4.01 -4.88 -14.14
CA ARG A 119 -3.66 -4.17 -12.92
C ARG A 119 -2.35 -3.40 -13.04
N THR A 120 -1.38 -3.96 -13.75
CA THR A 120 -0.13 -3.25 -14.06
C THR A 120 -0.41 -1.98 -14.88
N GLU A 121 -1.27 -2.08 -15.89
CA GLU A 121 -1.67 -0.93 -16.71
C GLU A 121 -2.42 0.12 -15.89
N GLN A 122 -3.37 -0.28 -15.04
CA GLN A 122 -4.11 0.63 -14.15
C GLN A 122 -3.17 1.38 -13.19
N LEU A 123 -2.24 0.69 -12.55
CA LEU A 123 -1.26 1.30 -11.64
C LEU A 123 -0.35 2.28 -12.39
N ASN A 124 0.14 1.91 -13.58
CA ASN A 124 0.99 2.78 -14.39
C ASN A 124 0.22 4.00 -14.92
N ALA A 125 -1.01 3.83 -15.38
CA ALA A 125 -1.85 4.93 -15.83
C ALA A 125 -2.15 5.92 -14.68
N GLN A 126 -2.45 5.41 -13.49
CA GLN A 126 -2.68 6.27 -12.33
C GLN A 126 -1.41 7.02 -11.90
N ALA A 127 -0.25 6.35 -11.92
CA ALA A 127 1.03 7.00 -11.64
C ALA A 127 1.33 8.11 -12.65
N ALA A 128 1.12 7.86 -13.94
CA ALA A 128 1.29 8.85 -15.01
C ALA A 128 0.36 10.05 -14.83
N HIS A 129 -0.89 9.81 -14.42
CA HIS A 129 -1.84 10.88 -14.11
C HIS A 129 -1.37 11.74 -12.92
N ASN A 130 -0.93 11.11 -11.83
CA ASN A 130 -0.42 11.82 -10.66
C ASN A 130 0.81 12.69 -11.02
N ILE A 131 1.72 12.15 -11.84
CA ILE A 131 2.89 12.88 -12.37
C ILE A 131 2.45 14.10 -13.18
N ALA A 132 1.48 13.96 -14.08
CA ALA A 132 0.95 15.06 -14.88
C ALA A 132 0.29 16.15 -14.02
N CYS A 133 -0.44 15.77 -12.96
CA CYS A 133 -1.00 16.72 -12.01
C CYS A 133 0.09 17.52 -11.29
N ILE A 134 1.13 16.85 -10.78
CA ILE A 134 2.27 17.51 -10.13
C ILE A 134 2.98 18.46 -11.10
N GLN A 135 3.23 18.04 -12.34
CA GLN A 135 3.82 18.90 -13.36
C GLN A 135 2.95 20.15 -13.61
N SER A 136 1.63 19.96 -13.71
CA SER A 136 0.70 21.10 -13.89
C SER A 136 0.77 22.10 -12.74
N TRP A 137 0.90 21.65 -11.49
CA TRP A 137 1.08 22.54 -10.33
C TRP A 137 2.38 23.32 -10.36
N ILE A 138 3.47 22.68 -10.82
CA ILE A 138 4.77 23.35 -11.04
C ILE A 138 4.63 24.44 -12.12
N ASP A 139 3.99 24.11 -13.25
CA ASP A 139 3.81 25.04 -14.38
C ASP A 139 2.92 26.24 -14.00
N GLN A 140 1.99 26.05 -13.05
CA GLN A 140 1.16 27.11 -12.50
C GLN A 140 1.85 27.92 -11.38
N GLY A 141 3.06 27.55 -10.96
CA GLY A 141 3.79 28.20 -9.88
C GLY A 141 3.23 27.92 -8.49
N LEU A 142 2.40 26.87 -8.33
CA LEU A 142 1.81 26.48 -7.05
C LEU A 142 2.77 25.69 -6.16
N MET A 143 3.91 25.24 -6.71
CA MET A 143 5.01 24.60 -6.00
C MET A 143 6.33 24.80 -6.74
N ALA A 144 7.43 24.61 -6.03
CA ALA A 144 8.77 24.71 -6.61
C ALA A 144 9.03 23.65 -7.69
N LYS A 145 9.95 23.93 -8.58
CA LYS A 145 10.38 22.99 -9.62
C LYS A 145 11.11 21.80 -9.00
N VAL A 146 10.45 20.64 -9.04
CA VAL A 146 11.00 19.33 -8.66
C VAL A 146 10.73 18.33 -9.79
N ASP A 147 11.44 17.21 -9.81
CA ASP A 147 11.07 16.11 -10.72
C ASP A 147 9.86 15.37 -10.13
N PRO A 148 8.69 15.34 -10.83
CA PRO A 148 7.48 14.69 -10.31
C PRO A 148 7.63 13.19 -10.08
N ASN A 149 8.46 12.48 -10.88
CA ASN A 149 8.70 11.05 -10.69
C ASN A 149 9.45 10.82 -9.36
N HIS A 150 10.54 11.55 -9.15
CA HIS A 150 11.34 11.42 -7.93
C HIS A 150 10.58 11.87 -6.69
N LEU A 151 9.69 12.84 -6.81
CA LEU A 151 8.79 13.21 -5.71
C LEU A 151 7.85 12.06 -5.33
N LEU A 152 7.19 11.42 -6.31
CA LEU A 152 6.34 10.27 -6.04
C LEU A 152 7.12 9.09 -5.47
N PHE A 153 8.30 8.77 -6.02
CA PHE A 153 9.16 7.70 -5.51
C PHE A 153 9.58 7.96 -4.06
N SER A 154 9.88 9.21 -3.71
CA SER A 154 10.21 9.60 -2.35
C SER A 154 9.02 9.42 -1.39
N ILE A 155 7.82 9.82 -1.81
CA ILE A 155 6.59 9.61 -1.03
C ILE A 155 6.32 8.12 -0.84
N TRP A 156 6.45 7.31 -1.90
CA TRP A 156 6.24 5.87 -1.82
C TRP A 156 7.23 5.22 -0.86
N ALA A 157 8.52 5.51 -0.99
CA ALA A 157 9.55 4.98 -0.10
C ALA A 157 9.30 5.36 1.36
N ALA A 158 8.99 6.64 1.63
CA ALA A 158 8.76 7.13 2.98
C ALA A 158 7.53 6.50 3.64
N THR A 159 6.45 6.28 2.88
CA THR A 159 5.20 5.69 3.40
C THR A 159 5.26 4.17 3.49
N GLN A 160 5.89 3.49 2.51
CA GLN A 160 6.01 2.04 2.45
C GLN A 160 6.90 1.48 3.56
N THR A 161 7.90 2.23 4.01
CA THR A 161 8.80 1.89 5.13
C THR A 161 8.03 1.37 6.36
N TYR A 162 6.87 1.93 6.65
CA TYR A 162 6.05 1.55 7.81
C TYR A 162 5.37 0.19 7.69
N ALA A 163 5.25 -0.35 6.49
CA ALA A 163 4.80 -1.72 6.26
C ALA A 163 5.95 -2.72 6.20
N ASP A 164 7.09 -2.32 5.58
CA ASP A 164 8.16 -3.26 5.22
C ASP A 164 9.18 -3.47 6.33
N PHE A 165 9.48 -2.44 7.12
CA PHE A 165 10.61 -2.40 8.06
C PHE A 165 10.16 -2.36 9.52
N ASP A 166 9.10 -3.07 9.88
CA ASP A 166 8.55 -3.18 11.23
C ASP A 166 9.60 -3.59 12.28
N TRP A 167 10.47 -4.56 11.95
CA TRP A 167 11.57 -4.96 12.84
C TRP A 167 12.54 -3.80 13.12
N GLN A 168 12.96 -3.08 12.08
CA GLN A 168 13.90 -1.96 12.23
C GLN A 168 13.26 -0.82 13.02
N ILE A 169 12.00 -0.51 12.74
CA ILE A 169 11.23 0.52 13.45
C ILE A 169 11.11 0.16 14.93
N SER A 170 10.75 -1.10 15.24
CA SER A 170 10.70 -1.59 16.63
C SER A 170 12.05 -1.49 17.33
N ALA A 171 13.15 -1.85 16.65
CA ALA A 171 14.49 -1.78 17.23
C ALA A 171 14.91 -0.33 17.54
N VAL A 172 14.55 0.64 16.68
CA VAL A 172 14.91 2.06 16.86
C VAL A 172 14.02 2.74 17.88
N THR A 173 12.72 2.46 17.87
CA THR A 173 11.74 3.12 18.77
C THR A 173 11.62 2.48 20.12
N GLY A 174 12.06 1.23 20.28
CA GLY A 174 11.84 0.42 21.47
C GLY A 174 10.38 -0.06 21.65
N LYS A 175 9.51 0.21 20.68
CA LYS A 175 8.10 -0.19 20.68
C LYS A 175 7.92 -1.50 19.92
N ALA A 176 7.24 -2.48 20.51
CA ALA A 176 6.91 -3.74 19.82
C ALA A 176 5.97 -3.53 18.62
N LYS A 177 5.09 -2.52 18.70
CA LYS A 177 4.23 -2.04 17.61
C LYS A 177 4.03 -0.55 17.74
N LEU A 178 3.91 0.14 16.62
CA LEU A 178 3.50 1.53 16.57
C LEU A 178 2.00 1.65 16.90
N ASP A 179 1.63 2.71 17.59
CA ASP A 179 0.25 3.07 17.87
C ASP A 179 -0.29 4.12 16.87
N ASP A 180 -1.54 4.52 17.03
CA ASP A 180 -2.19 5.48 16.14
C ASP A 180 -1.50 6.85 16.15
N ALA A 181 -0.98 7.28 17.29
CA ALA A 181 -0.26 8.54 17.42
C ALA A 181 1.09 8.50 16.68
N ASP A 182 1.78 7.35 16.67
CA ASP A 182 3.01 7.16 15.92
C ASP A 182 2.77 7.27 14.41
N TYR A 183 1.71 6.63 13.90
CA TYR A 183 1.35 6.72 12.48
C TYR A 183 0.91 8.13 12.07
N GLU A 184 0.18 8.85 12.92
CA GLU A 184 -0.17 10.24 12.66
C GLU A 184 1.08 11.13 12.65
N ALA A 185 1.98 10.96 13.61
CA ALA A 185 3.26 11.69 13.64
C ALA A 185 4.12 11.39 12.41
N ALA A 186 4.11 10.15 11.91
CA ALA A 186 4.78 9.76 10.67
C ALA A 186 4.17 10.49 9.46
N ALA A 187 2.84 10.49 9.33
CA ALA A 187 2.15 11.18 8.25
C ALA A 187 2.46 12.68 8.27
N GLU A 188 2.34 13.34 9.43
CA GLU A 188 2.64 14.78 9.57
C GLU A 188 4.11 15.10 9.24
N THR A 189 5.04 14.23 9.63
CA THR A 189 6.46 14.41 9.31
C THR A 189 6.68 14.38 7.80
N ILE A 190 6.16 13.37 7.12
CA ILE A 190 6.29 13.23 5.66
C ILE A 190 5.59 14.40 4.94
N ILE A 191 4.38 14.76 5.35
CA ILE A 191 3.63 15.90 4.81
C ILE A 191 4.47 17.18 4.94
N ARG A 192 4.99 17.45 6.13
CA ARG A 192 5.81 18.64 6.38
C ARG A 192 7.06 18.68 5.50
N LEU A 193 7.73 17.55 5.33
CA LEU A 193 8.93 17.44 4.46
C LEU A 193 8.54 17.70 3.00
N VAL A 194 7.46 17.11 2.51
CA VAL A 194 7.01 17.28 1.12
C VAL A 194 6.52 18.71 0.87
N ILE A 195 5.60 19.23 1.69
CA ILE A 195 5.01 20.56 1.50
C ILE A 195 6.09 21.65 1.59
N LYS A 196 6.94 21.60 2.61
CA LYS A 196 8.00 22.61 2.76
C LYS A 196 9.16 22.41 1.80
N GLY A 197 9.58 21.16 1.55
CA GLY A 197 10.69 20.86 0.65
C GLY A 197 10.39 21.17 -0.81
N CYS A 198 9.11 21.09 -1.20
CA CYS A 198 8.65 21.46 -2.53
C CYS A 198 8.04 22.88 -2.59
N GLU A 199 8.16 23.68 -1.51
CA GLU A 199 7.61 25.03 -1.44
C GLU A 199 6.15 25.11 -1.92
N VAL A 200 5.34 24.11 -1.55
CA VAL A 200 3.95 24.05 -1.95
C VAL A 200 3.21 25.20 -1.26
N GLN A 201 2.51 26.01 -2.05
CA GLN A 201 1.70 27.10 -1.51
C GLN A 201 0.60 26.53 -0.62
N GLU A 202 0.25 27.24 0.45
CA GLU A 202 -0.92 26.89 1.27
C GLU A 202 -2.18 27.54 0.69
N PRO A 203 -3.34 26.90 0.78
CA PRO A 203 -4.59 27.51 0.35
C PRO A 203 -4.85 28.80 1.15
N VAL A 204 -5.31 29.83 0.47
CA VAL A 204 -5.67 31.14 1.05
C VAL A 204 -6.96 31.03 1.86
#